data_81f6e93015995fc9393ce68ec82b3325
#
_entry.id   81f6e93015995fc9393ce68ec82b3325
#
_cell.length_a   1.000
_cell.length_b   1.000
_cell.length_c   1.000
_cell.angle_alpha   90.00
_cell.angle_beta   90.00
_cell.angle_gamma   90.00
#
_symmetry.space_group_name_H-M   'P 1'
#
loop_
_entity.id
_entity.type
_entity.pdbx_description
1 polymer ?
#
loop_
_entity_poly.entity_id
_entity_poly.type
_entity_poly.pdbx_seq_one_letter_code
_entity_poly.pdbx_strand_id
1 'polypeptide(L)'
;SPGRREIGHGALGERALLQVMPDEKEFPYTVRVVSEILESNGSSSQATICAGCLSLMAAGVPIKAPVAGIAMGLITSEDGKKYTILTDIQGLEDHMGDMDFKVAGSRKGITALQMDIKIKGVTEKILKEALAQAKEARLEILDVMESVLPEPREELSKYAPKIEILHINPDKIKEVIGKGGEMITKIILESSNVESVNDINAVKVDLQDDGTVLIYHQDKDIIERTKEMIETVAREVEEGRVY
;
A
#
# COMPACT_ATOMS: atom_id res chain seq x y z
N SER A 1 -21.16 3.78 10.83
CA SER A 1 -19.86 3.15 11.14
C SER A 1 -19.89 1.69 10.70
N PRO A 2 -18.77 1.12 10.26
CA PRO A 2 -18.71 -0.26 9.82
C PRO A 2 -19.02 -1.21 10.97
N GLY A 3 -19.69 -2.34 10.67
CA GLY A 3 -19.96 -3.40 11.62
C GLY A 3 -18.73 -4.28 11.90
N ARG A 4 -18.85 -5.26 12.80
CA ARG A 4 -17.74 -6.15 13.17
C ARG A 4 -17.17 -6.92 11.99
N ARG A 5 -18.04 -7.34 11.05
CA ARG A 5 -17.66 -8.12 9.87
C ARG A 5 -16.79 -7.29 8.93
N GLU A 6 -17.20 -6.07 8.65
CA GLU A 6 -16.45 -5.14 7.81
C GLU A 6 -15.08 -4.78 8.41
N ILE A 7 -15.03 -4.56 9.73
CA ILE A 7 -13.77 -4.32 10.47
C ILE A 7 -12.85 -5.54 10.34
N GLY A 8 -13.36 -6.76 10.53
CA GLY A 8 -12.59 -7.99 10.42
C GLY A 8 -12.04 -8.22 9.00
N HIS A 9 -12.86 -7.95 7.98
CA HIS A 9 -12.45 -8.04 6.58
C HIS A 9 -11.37 -6.99 6.23
N GLY A 10 -11.52 -5.76 6.70
CA GLY A 10 -10.53 -4.71 6.54
C GLY A 10 -9.19 -5.07 7.19
N ALA A 11 -9.22 -5.56 8.42
CA ALA A 11 -8.04 -5.99 9.16
C ALA A 11 -7.31 -7.18 8.48
N LEU A 12 -8.03 -8.10 7.85
CA LEU A 12 -7.42 -9.18 7.08
C LEU A 12 -6.73 -8.62 5.82
N GLY A 13 -7.40 -7.70 5.11
CA GLY A 13 -6.83 -7.03 3.93
C GLY A 13 -5.57 -6.24 4.27
N GLU A 14 -5.60 -5.47 5.35
CA GLU A 14 -4.45 -4.72 5.84
C GLU A 14 -3.27 -5.65 6.14
N ARG A 15 -3.46 -6.70 6.93
CA ARG A 15 -2.39 -7.67 7.24
C ARG A 15 -1.82 -8.35 6.00
N ALA A 16 -2.68 -8.67 5.02
CA ALA A 16 -2.27 -9.31 3.79
C ALA A 16 -1.36 -8.42 2.93
N LEU A 17 -1.68 -7.13 2.83
CA LEU A 17 -0.97 -6.17 1.98
C LEU A 17 0.22 -5.52 2.68
N LEU A 18 0.17 -5.34 4.01
CA LEU A 18 1.24 -4.70 4.77
C LEU A 18 2.60 -5.38 4.58
N GLN A 19 2.62 -6.71 4.42
CA GLN A 19 3.86 -7.48 4.24
C GLN A 19 4.61 -7.16 2.95
N VAL A 20 3.93 -6.60 1.98
CA VAL A 20 4.49 -6.26 0.66
C VAL A 20 4.65 -4.76 0.44
N MET A 21 4.25 -3.94 1.40
CA MET A 21 4.43 -2.49 1.31
C MET A 21 5.93 -2.13 1.27
N PRO A 22 6.29 -1.06 0.54
CA PRO A 22 7.64 -0.51 0.59
C PRO A 22 7.96 0.07 1.95
N ASP A 23 9.24 0.27 2.25
CA ASP A 23 9.67 0.96 3.45
C ASP A 23 9.36 2.46 3.37
N GLU A 24 9.10 3.10 4.52
CA GLU A 24 8.78 4.54 4.60
C GLU A 24 9.89 5.44 4.00
N LYS A 25 11.14 5.00 4.07
CA LYS A 25 12.27 5.72 3.48
C LYS A 25 12.28 5.68 1.95
N GLU A 26 11.74 4.60 1.36
CA GLU A 26 11.66 4.43 -0.09
C GLU A 26 10.37 5.06 -0.64
N PHE A 27 9.30 5.03 0.17
CA PHE A 27 7.98 5.52 -0.23
C PHE A 27 7.33 6.27 0.94
N PRO A 28 7.65 7.56 1.13
CA PRO A 28 7.23 8.36 2.29
C PRO A 28 5.78 8.84 2.21
N TYR A 29 4.87 7.93 1.90
CA TYR A 29 3.45 8.20 1.77
C TYR A 29 2.63 7.45 2.80
N THR A 30 1.65 8.11 3.38
CA THR A 30 0.56 7.42 4.07
C THR A 30 -0.40 6.85 3.04
N VAL A 31 -0.56 5.54 3.03
CA VAL A 31 -1.42 4.83 2.08
C VAL A 31 -2.72 4.43 2.76
N ARG A 32 -3.84 4.82 2.16
CA ARG A 32 -5.18 4.40 2.56
C ARG A 32 -5.84 3.63 1.43
N VAL A 33 -6.16 2.36 1.66
CA VAL A 33 -6.95 1.53 0.74
C VAL A 33 -8.39 1.52 1.22
N VAL A 34 -9.30 1.91 0.34
CA VAL A 34 -10.74 1.88 0.61
C VAL A 34 -11.38 0.87 -0.34
N SER A 35 -12.11 -0.09 0.23
CA SER A 35 -12.83 -1.11 -0.52
C SER A 35 -14.33 -0.99 -0.24
N GLU A 36 -15.12 -0.80 -1.29
CA GLU A 36 -16.57 -0.77 -1.23
C GLU A 36 -17.11 -2.02 -1.95
N ILE A 37 -17.85 -2.85 -1.22
CA ILE A 37 -18.45 -4.07 -1.76
C ILE A 37 -19.91 -3.78 -2.08
N LEU A 38 -20.21 -3.73 -3.37
CA LEU A 38 -21.56 -3.43 -3.86
C LEU A 38 -22.45 -4.67 -3.87
N GLU A 39 -21.85 -5.83 -4.22
CA GLU A 39 -22.54 -7.12 -4.26
C GLU A 39 -21.56 -8.25 -3.99
N SER A 40 -21.98 -9.31 -3.29
CA SER A 40 -21.11 -10.45 -2.96
C SER A 40 -21.94 -11.71 -2.73
N ASN A 41 -21.42 -12.84 -3.22
CA ASN A 41 -21.89 -14.18 -2.85
C ASN A 41 -20.80 -14.95 -2.08
N GLY A 42 -20.12 -14.30 -1.16
CA GLY A 42 -19.03 -14.82 -0.34
C GLY A 42 -17.67 -14.19 -0.68
N SER A 43 -16.71 -14.35 0.21
CA SER A 43 -15.30 -13.95 0.05
C SER A 43 -15.01 -12.50 -0.32
N SER A 44 -15.82 -11.56 0.16
CA SER A 44 -15.60 -10.13 -0.07
C SER A 44 -14.22 -9.66 0.41
N SER A 45 -13.66 -10.24 1.47
CA SER A 45 -12.32 -9.93 1.96
C SER A 45 -11.22 -10.34 0.98
N GLN A 46 -11.37 -11.46 0.28
CA GLN A 46 -10.39 -11.93 -0.69
C GLN A 46 -10.44 -11.08 -1.97
N ALA A 47 -11.64 -10.70 -2.40
CA ALA A 47 -11.82 -9.72 -3.49
C ALA A 47 -11.17 -8.37 -3.13
N THR A 48 -11.34 -7.91 -1.88
CA THR A 48 -10.70 -6.68 -1.37
C THR A 48 -9.17 -6.78 -1.42
N ILE A 49 -8.57 -7.92 -1.08
CA ILE A 49 -7.12 -8.13 -1.13
C ILE A 49 -6.62 -8.05 -2.58
N CYS A 50 -7.24 -8.76 -3.50
CA CYS A 50 -6.86 -8.77 -4.91
C CYS A 50 -7.03 -7.38 -5.55
N ALA A 51 -8.18 -6.75 -5.37
CA ALA A 51 -8.47 -5.42 -5.90
C ALA A 51 -7.60 -4.34 -5.24
N GLY A 52 -7.37 -4.43 -3.93
CA GLY A 52 -6.48 -3.54 -3.20
C GLY A 52 -5.03 -3.63 -3.68
N CYS A 53 -4.55 -4.86 -3.93
CA CYS A 53 -3.23 -5.08 -4.51
C CYS A 53 -3.10 -4.42 -5.89
N LEU A 54 -4.05 -4.67 -6.79
CA LEU A 54 -4.07 -4.05 -8.12
C LEU A 54 -4.18 -2.53 -8.04
N SER A 55 -4.96 -2.01 -7.11
CA SER A 55 -5.13 -0.57 -6.88
C SER A 55 -3.82 0.09 -6.44
N LEU A 56 -3.08 -0.54 -5.52
CA LEU A 56 -1.75 -0.09 -5.09
C LEU A 56 -0.78 -0.06 -6.28
N MET A 57 -0.71 -1.13 -7.05
CA MET A 57 0.15 -1.23 -8.24
C MET A 57 -0.22 -0.18 -9.29
N ALA A 58 -1.51 0.01 -9.54
CA ALA A 58 -2.01 1.00 -10.50
C ALA A 58 -1.78 2.45 -10.04
N ALA A 59 -1.72 2.70 -8.75
CA ALA A 59 -1.37 4.00 -8.19
C ALA A 59 0.14 4.31 -8.24
N GLY A 60 0.98 3.32 -8.58
CA GLY A 60 2.43 3.46 -8.60
C GLY A 60 3.10 3.21 -7.24
N VAL A 61 2.41 2.53 -6.31
CA VAL A 61 3.04 2.11 -5.06
C VAL A 61 3.98 0.94 -5.35
N PRO A 62 5.29 1.05 -5.07
CA PRO A 62 6.28 0.02 -5.41
C PRO A 62 6.22 -1.15 -4.42
N ILE A 63 5.12 -1.90 -4.43
CA ILE A 63 4.97 -3.08 -3.58
C ILE A 63 6.01 -4.15 -3.93
N LYS A 64 6.48 -4.88 -2.92
CA LYS A 64 7.55 -5.90 -3.05
C LYS A 64 7.15 -7.11 -3.89
N ALA A 65 5.85 -7.43 -3.94
CA ALA A 65 5.28 -8.49 -4.76
C ALA A 65 3.75 -8.39 -4.81
N PRO A 66 3.11 -8.82 -5.90
CA PRO A 66 1.66 -8.97 -5.96
C PRO A 66 1.14 -10.00 -4.93
N VAL A 67 -0.05 -9.73 -4.40
CA VAL A 67 -0.75 -10.57 -3.41
C VAL A 67 -2.14 -10.88 -3.92
N ALA A 68 -2.49 -12.16 -3.91
CA ALA A 68 -3.85 -12.63 -4.14
C ALA A 68 -4.40 -13.34 -2.89
N GLY A 69 -5.71 -13.40 -2.77
CA GLY A 69 -6.40 -14.09 -1.71
C GLY A 69 -7.45 -15.06 -2.24
N ILE A 70 -7.65 -16.17 -1.51
CA ILE A 70 -8.64 -17.20 -1.81
C ILE A 70 -9.34 -17.64 -0.52
N ALA A 71 -10.62 -17.99 -0.60
CA ALA A 71 -11.35 -18.62 0.49
C ALA A 71 -11.60 -20.09 0.17
N MET A 72 -11.13 -20.94 1.07
CA MET A 72 -11.29 -22.38 1.03
C MET A 72 -12.37 -22.80 2.03
N GLY A 73 -13.02 -23.91 1.75
CA GLY A 73 -13.99 -24.53 2.65
C GLY A 73 -13.68 -25.99 2.92
N LEU A 74 -14.32 -26.54 3.93
CA LEU A 74 -14.28 -27.96 4.25
C LEU A 74 -15.70 -28.45 4.48
N ILE A 75 -16.00 -29.60 3.90
CA ILE A 75 -17.23 -30.38 4.17
C ILE A 75 -16.80 -31.76 4.57
N THR A 76 -17.33 -32.26 5.69
CA THR A 76 -17.09 -33.61 6.18
C THR A 76 -18.37 -34.44 6.19
N SER A 77 -18.25 -35.76 6.05
CA SER A 77 -19.37 -36.66 6.26
C SER A 77 -19.77 -36.71 7.74
N GLU A 78 -21.03 -37.08 8.04
CA GLU A 78 -21.54 -37.17 9.42
C GLU A 78 -20.68 -38.08 10.31
N ASP A 79 -20.09 -39.14 9.75
CA ASP A 79 -19.20 -40.06 10.47
C ASP A 79 -17.74 -39.56 10.56
N GLY A 80 -17.44 -38.39 9.97
CA GLY A 80 -16.11 -37.76 9.96
C GLY A 80 -15.04 -38.48 9.15
N LYS A 81 -15.41 -39.58 8.41
CA LYS A 81 -14.43 -40.40 7.68
C LYS A 81 -14.08 -39.86 6.29
N LYS A 82 -14.99 -39.11 5.69
CA LYS A 82 -14.79 -38.51 4.37
C LYS A 82 -14.84 -36.97 4.48
N TYR A 83 -14.04 -36.32 3.69
CA TYR A 83 -14.05 -34.88 3.60
C TYR A 83 -13.73 -34.41 2.18
N THR A 84 -14.16 -33.20 1.88
CA THR A 84 -13.85 -32.51 0.63
C THR A 84 -13.43 -31.07 0.96
N ILE A 85 -12.31 -30.65 0.38
CA ILE A 85 -11.84 -29.28 0.46
C ILE A 85 -12.39 -28.53 -0.76
N LEU A 86 -13.06 -27.41 -0.52
CA LEU A 86 -13.65 -26.57 -1.54
C LEU A 86 -12.74 -25.36 -1.81
N THR A 87 -12.62 -24.99 -3.07
CA THR A 87 -11.89 -23.81 -3.52
C THR A 87 -12.89 -22.72 -3.93
N ASP A 88 -12.64 -21.48 -3.50
CA ASP A 88 -13.47 -20.30 -3.81
C ASP A 88 -14.94 -20.48 -3.39
N ILE A 89 -15.13 -20.59 -2.09
CA ILE A 89 -16.44 -20.90 -1.50
C ILE A 89 -17.45 -19.76 -1.68
N GLN A 90 -18.68 -20.14 -1.97
CA GLN A 90 -19.85 -19.27 -1.98
C GLN A 90 -20.40 -19.00 -0.58
N GLY A 91 -21.27 -18.02 -0.45
CA GLY A 91 -21.87 -17.66 0.84
C GLY A 91 -22.61 -18.82 1.52
N LEU A 92 -23.27 -19.72 0.77
CA LEU A 92 -23.93 -20.90 1.31
C LEU A 92 -22.91 -21.91 1.86
N GLU A 93 -21.81 -22.12 1.14
CA GLU A 93 -20.72 -23.03 1.53
C GLU A 93 -19.95 -22.50 2.74
N ASP A 94 -19.78 -21.17 2.83
CA ASP A 94 -19.25 -20.50 4.04
C ASP A 94 -20.16 -20.72 5.25
N HIS A 95 -21.48 -20.64 5.07
CA HIS A 95 -22.44 -20.78 6.15
C HIS A 95 -22.62 -22.22 6.62
N MET A 96 -22.71 -23.16 5.70
CA MET A 96 -23.03 -24.57 5.95
C MET A 96 -21.80 -25.46 6.10
N GLY A 97 -20.64 -25.00 5.67
CA GLY A 97 -19.39 -25.76 5.75
C GLY A 97 -18.84 -25.92 7.17
N ASP A 98 -17.98 -26.89 7.35
CA ASP A 98 -17.37 -27.26 8.64
C ASP A 98 -16.15 -26.38 9.00
N MET A 99 -15.55 -25.78 8.00
CA MET A 99 -14.43 -24.82 8.14
C MET A 99 -14.48 -23.84 6.98
N ASP A 100 -14.23 -22.57 7.24
CA ASP A 100 -13.79 -21.59 6.25
C ASP A 100 -12.35 -21.18 6.55
N PHE A 101 -11.56 -21.03 5.47
CA PHE A 101 -10.14 -20.88 5.53
C PHE A 101 -9.68 -19.89 4.47
N LYS A 102 -9.31 -18.70 4.91
CA LYS A 102 -8.94 -17.59 4.04
C LYS A 102 -7.43 -17.45 4.02
N VAL A 103 -6.85 -17.51 2.83
CA VAL A 103 -5.40 -17.46 2.64
C VAL A 103 -5.07 -16.37 1.63
N ALA A 104 -4.21 -15.46 2.02
CA ALA A 104 -3.63 -14.46 1.13
C ALA A 104 -2.11 -14.63 1.05
N GLY A 105 -1.53 -14.30 -0.08
CA GLY A 105 -0.08 -14.35 -0.24
C GLY A 105 0.39 -14.06 -1.65
N SER A 106 1.71 -13.89 -1.75
CA SER A 106 2.45 -13.76 -2.99
C SER A 106 2.82 -15.15 -3.55
N ARG A 107 3.53 -15.18 -4.68
CA ARG A 107 4.13 -16.42 -5.20
C ARG A 107 5.13 -17.05 -4.22
N LYS A 108 5.79 -16.23 -3.40
CA LYS A 108 6.85 -16.68 -2.46
C LYS A 108 6.30 -17.24 -1.15
N GLY A 109 5.13 -16.79 -0.70
CA GLY A 109 4.60 -17.23 0.59
C GLY A 109 3.28 -16.57 0.97
N ILE A 110 2.76 -17.01 2.13
CA ILE A 110 1.52 -16.52 2.73
C ILE A 110 1.81 -15.22 3.46
N THR A 111 0.98 -14.21 3.26
CA THR A 111 1.05 -12.92 3.94
C THR A 111 -0.01 -12.77 5.03
N ALA A 112 -1.16 -13.42 4.87
CA ALA A 112 -2.19 -13.46 5.90
C ALA A 112 -3.02 -14.74 5.80
N LEU A 113 -3.52 -15.18 6.95
CA LEU A 113 -4.37 -16.33 7.10
C LEU A 113 -5.44 -16.05 8.15
N GLN A 114 -6.66 -16.48 7.86
CA GLN A 114 -7.77 -16.51 8.80
C GLN A 114 -8.51 -17.84 8.64
N MET A 115 -8.81 -18.48 9.75
CA MET A 115 -9.53 -19.74 9.77
C MET A 115 -10.64 -19.68 10.81
N ASP A 116 -11.83 -20.14 10.41
CA ASP A 116 -12.95 -20.39 11.31
C ASP A 116 -13.33 -21.87 11.22
N ILE A 117 -13.35 -22.56 12.36
CA ILE A 117 -13.65 -24.00 12.46
C ILE A 117 -14.93 -24.15 13.25
N LYS A 118 -15.92 -24.78 12.63
CA LYS A 118 -17.26 -25.02 13.22
C LYS A 118 -17.44 -26.41 13.79
N ILE A 119 -16.44 -27.28 13.64
CA ILE A 119 -16.37 -28.64 14.17
C ILE A 119 -15.31 -28.76 15.28
N LYS A 120 -15.19 -29.93 15.93
CA LYS A 120 -14.27 -30.11 17.08
C LYS A 120 -12.79 -30.03 16.74
N GLY A 121 -12.44 -29.78 15.51
CA GLY A 121 -11.07 -29.59 15.03
C GLY A 121 -10.84 -30.24 13.67
N VAL A 122 -9.73 -29.90 13.05
CA VAL A 122 -9.27 -30.46 11.77
C VAL A 122 -7.91 -31.10 11.96
N THR A 123 -7.63 -32.12 11.17
CA THR A 123 -6.34 -32.84 11.24
C THR A 123 -5.25 -32.06 10.53
N GLU A 124 -3.99 -32.29 10.90
CA GLU A 124 -2.82 -31.74 10.22
C GLU A 124 -2.82 -32.10 8.72
N LYS A 125 -3.30 -33.29 8.36
CA LYS A 125 -3.43 -33.73 6.98
C LYS A 125 -4.37 -32.81 6.20
N ILE A 126 -5.56 -32.54 6.72
CA ILE A 126 -6.56 -31.65 6.10
C ILE A 126 -5.97 -30.24 5.92
N LEU A 127 -5.28 -29.71 6.93
CA LEU A 127 -4.65 -28.38 6.84
C LEU A 127 -3.58 -28.33 5.76
N LYS A 128 -2.71 -29.35 5.65
CA LYS A 128 -1.70 -29.43 4.60
C LYS A 128 -2.33 -29.47 3.21
N GLU A 129 -3.37 -30.29 3.02
CA GLU A 129 -4.07 -30.39 1.75
C GLU A 129 -4.78 -29.06 1.40
N ALA A 130 -5.47 -28.44 2.36
CA ALA A 130 -6.12 -27.14 2.17
C ALA A 130 -5.12 -26.03 1.79
N LEU A 131 -3.97 -25.99 2.46
CA LEU A 131 -2.91 -25.03 2.13
C LEU A 131 -2.32 -25.26 0.73
N ALA A 132 -2.11 -26.52 0.33
CA ALA A 132 -1.61 -26.85 -1.00
C ALA A 132 -2.61 -26.43 -2.08
N GLN A 133 -3.90 -26.79 -1.91
CA GLN A 133 -4.96 -26.42 -2.84
C GLN A 133 -5.17 -24.88 -2.89
N ALA A 134 -5.09 -24.20 -1.75
CA ALA A 134 -5.15 -22.73 -1.70
C ALA A 134 -3.96 -22.08 -2.40
N LYS A 135 -2.77 -22.70 -2.38
CA LYS A 135 -1.60 -22.20 -3.10
C LYS A 135 -1.84 -22.25 -4.62
N GLU A 136 -2.36 -23.37 -5.13
CA GLU A 136 -2.66 -23.51 -6.56
C GLU A 136 -3.66 -22.45 -7.01
N ALA A 137 -4.78 -22.31 -6.30
CA ALA A 137 -5.80 -21.31 -6.61
C ALA A 137 -5.26 -19.86 -6.56
N ARG A 138 -4.42 -19.53 -5.57
CA ARG A 138 -3.80 -18.21 -5.49
C ARG A 138 -2.84 -17.94 -6.66
N LEU A 139 -2.10 -18.94 -7.10
CA LEU A 139 -1.21 -18.78 -8.25
C LEU A 139 -1.99 -18.52 -9.53
N GLU A 140 -3.11 -19.21 -9.75
CA GLU A 140 -4.01 -18.95 -10.88
C GLU A 140 -4.57 -17.52 -10.85
N ILE A 141 -4.99 -17.03 -9.68
CA ILE A 141 -5.47 -15.65 -9.53
C ILE A 141 -4.33 -14.65 -9.81
N LEU A 142 -3.11 -14.90 -9.29
CA LEU A 142 -1.95 -14.06 -9.57
C LEU A 142 -1.62 -14.02 -11.07
N ASP A 143 -1.72 -15.16 -11.77
CA ASP A 143 -1.51 -15.20 -13.23
C ASP A 143 -2.50 -14.28 -13.97
N VAL A 144 -3.76 -14.28 -13.57
CA VAL A 144 -4.78 -13.38 -14.13
C VAL A 144 -4.47 -11.91 -13.79
N MET A 145 -4.14 -11.60 -12.55
CA MET A 145 -3.80 -10.25 -12.11
C MET A 145 -2.58 -9.71 -12.87
N GLU A 146 -1.52 -10.48 -12.95
CA GLU A 146 -0.25 -10.12 -13.61
C GLU A 146 -0.38 -10.05 -15.14
N SER A 147 -1.34 -10.77 -15.74
CA SER A 147 -1.64 -10.64 -17.18
C SER A 147 -2.14 -9.25 -17.55
N VAL A 148 -2.76 -8.53 -16.62
CA VAL A 148 -3.29 -7.17 -16.80
C VAL A 148 -2.32 -6.11 -16.30
N LEU A 149 -1.70 -6.36 -15.14
CA LEU A 149 -0.76 -5.44 -14.50
C LEU A 149 0.38 -6.24 -13.86
N PRO A 150 1.45 -6.53 -14.64
CA PRO A 150 2.54 -7.41 -14.19
C PRO A 150 3.40 -6.78 -13.08
N GLU A 151 3.56 -5.46 -13.12
CA GLU A 151 4.39 -4.70 -12.18
C GLU A 151 3.68 -3.41 -11.76
N PRO A 152 4.03 -2.83 -10.60
CA PRO A 152 3.57 -1.49 -10.25
C PRO A 152 3.93 -0.48 -11.34
N ARG A 153 3.07 0.50 -11.58
CA ARG A 153 3.38 1.58 -12.51
C ARG A 153 4.62 2.34 -12.01
N GLU A 154 5.50 2.70 -12.93
CA GLU A 154 6.73 3.44 -12.63
C GLU A 154 6.45 4.84 -12.05
N GLU A 155 5.38 5.48 -12.51
CA GLU A 155 5.00 6.80 -12.04
C GLU A 155 3.75 6.74 -11.17
N LEU A 156 3.74 7.59 -10.14
CA LEU A 156 2.53 7.82 -9.36
C LEU A 156 1.42 8.38 -10.26
N SER A 157 0.19 8.03 -9.91
CA SER A 157 -0.99 8.61 -10.56
C SER A 157 -0.87 10.14 -10.63
N LYS A 158 -1.28 10.74 -11.75
CA LYS A 158 -1.28 12.20 -11.93
C LYS A 158 -2.09 12.97 -10.86
N TYR A 159 -2.95 12.26 -10.15
CA TYR A 159 -3.76 12.82 -9.06
C TYR A 159 -3.12 12.64 -7.68
N ALA A 160 -2.05 11.84 -7.59
CA ALA A 160 -1.34 11.66 -6.34
C ALA A 160 -0.46 12.88 -6.05
N PRO A 161 -0.38 13.35 -4.80
CA PRO A 161 0.65 14.29 -4.41
C PRO A 161 2.02 13.64 -4.62
N LYS A 162 2.95 14.38 -5.21
CA LYS A 162 4.34 13.95 -5.38
C LYS A 162 5.16 14.46 -4.21
N ILE A 163 6.09 13.64 -3.76
CA ILE A 163 7.03 13.96 -2.68
C ILE A 163 8.43 13.80 -3.24
N GLU A 164 9.22 14.84 -3.18
CA GLU A 164 10.66 14.81 -3.46
C GLU A 164 11.42 14.93 -2.15
N ILE A 165 12.44 14.10 -1.99
CA ILE A 165 13.32 14.09 -0.82
C ILE A 165 14.65 14.66 -1.23
N LEU A 166 15.08 15.73 -0.56
CA LEU A 166 16.37 16.37 -0.72
C LEU A 166 17.12 16.29 0.60
N HIS A 167 18.42 16.08 0.55
CA HIS A 167 19.29 16.17 1.72
C HIS A 167 20.23 17.36 1.58
N ILE A 168 20.19 18.25 2.58
CA ILE A 168 21.10 19.38 2.70
C ILE A 168 21.99 19.24 3.94
N ASN A 169 23.09 19.98 3.98
CA ASN A 169 23.88 20.05 5.19
C ASN A 169 23.03 20.63 6.35
N PRO A 170 22.90 19.94 7.50
CA PRO A 170 22.11 20.42 8.64
C PRO A 170 22.47 21.83 9.09
N ASP A 171 23.73 22.23 8.97
CA ASP A 171 24.19 23.59 9.32
C ASP A 171 23.54 24.66 8.42
N LYS A 172 23.09 24.30 7.21
CA LYS A 172 22.43 25.19 6.25
C LYS A 172 20.92 25.35 6.46
N ILE A 173 20.30 24.55 7.32
CA ILE A 173 18.85 24.63 7.58
C ILE A 173 18.44 26.04 7.99
N LYS A 174 19.24 26.70 8.84
CA LYS A 174 18.97 28.06 9.30
C LYS A 174 18.99 29.09 8.15
N GLU A 175 19.84 28.89 7.14
CA GLU A 175 19.91 29.74 5.98
C GLU A 175 18.69 29.53 5.06
N VAL A 176 18.26 28.27 4.87
CA VAL A 176 17.07 27.92 4.09
C VAL A 176 15.80 28.45 4.74
N ILE A 177 15.69 28.38 6.05
CA ILE A 177 14.55 28.96 6.79
C ILE A 177 14.59 30.48 6.72
N GLY A 178 15.76 31.08 6.90
CA GLY A 178 15.94 32.51 6.99
C GLY A 178 15.44 33.11 8.31
N LYS A 179 15.69 34.44 8.49
CA LYS A 179 15.27 35.15 9.70
C LYS A 179 13.73 35.20 9.79
N GLY A 180 13.18 34.57 10.82
CA GLY A 180 11.72 34.52 11.01
C GLY A 180 10.96 33.76 9.93
N GLY A 181 11.64 32.90 9.15
CA GLY A 181 11.02 32.11 8.07
C GLY A 181 10.92 32.86 6.74
N GLU A 182 11.55 34.01 6.59
CA GLU A 182 11.45 34.85 5.37
C GLU A 182 11.95 34.13 4.11
N MET A 183 13.07 33.38 4.19
CA MET A 183 13.67 32.75 3.00
C MET A 183 12.79 31.57 2.54
N ILE A 184 12.37 30.68 3.42
CA ILE A 184 11.50 29.57 3.03
C ILE A 184 10.14 30.05 2.52
N THR A 185 9.58 31.11 3.13
CA THR A 185 8.36 31.77 2.64
C THR A 185 8.55 32.27 1.22
N LYS A 186 9.65 32.97 0.94
CA LYS A 186 9.99 33.47 -0.41
C LYS A 186 10.08 32.29 -1.41
N ILE A 187 10.79 31.24 -1.06
CA ILE A 187 10.94 30.04 -1.91
C ILE A 187 9.57 29.47 -2.26
N ILE A 188 8.68 29.30 -1.27
CA ILE A 188 7.33 28.74 -1.48
C ILE A 188 6.51 29.63 -2.42
N LEU A 189 6.50 30.94 -2.20
CA LEU A 189 5.71 31.87 -2.99
C LEU A 189 6.21 31.94 -4.45
N GLU A 190 7.52 32.07 -4.65
CA GLU A 190 8.12 32.22 -5.97
C GLU A 190 8.03 30.90 -6.78
N SER A 191 8.33 29.76 -6.18
CA SER A 191 8.30 28.48 -6.88
C SER A 191 6.89 28.08 -7.30
N SER A 192 5.89 28.37 -6.47
CA SER A 192 4.47 28.05 -6.73
C SER A 192 3.74 29.15 -7.50
N ASN A 193 4.33 30.34 -7.63
CA ASN A 193 3.69 31.50 -8.21
C ASN A 193 2.35 31.87 -7.54
N VAL A 194 2.36 31.92 -6.21
CA VAL A 194 1.21 32.27 -5.36
C VAL A 194 1.52 33.47 -4.46
N GLU A 195 0.48 34.12 -3.96
CA GLU A 195 0.64 35.31 -3.10
C GLU A 195 0.63 34.96 -1.60
N SER A 196 0.27 33.75 -1.23
CA SER A 196 0.18 33.29 0.16
C SER A 196 0.66 31.85 0.31
N VAL A 197 1.41 31.57 1.38
CA VAL A 197 1.81 30.21 1.76
C VAL A 197 0.62 29.33 2.18
N ASN A 198 -0.54 29.93 2.46
CA ASN A 198 -1.77 29.24 2.78
C ASN A 198 -2.63 28.95 1.53
N ASP A 199 -2.16 29.33 0.34
CA ASP A 199 -2.85 28.99 -0.90
C ASP A 199 -2.87 27.46 -1.09
N ILE A 200 -3.97 26.93 -1.64
CA ILE A 200 -4.12 25.50 -1.89
C ILE A 200 -3.11 24.96 -2.92
N ASN A 201 -2.62 25.86 -3.78
CA ASN A 201 -1.61 25.56 -4.81
C ASN A 201 -0.17 25.86 -4.35
N ALA A 202 0.03 26.29 -3.10
CA ALA A 202 1.36 26.49 -2.55
C ALA A 202 2.07 25.15 -2.33
N VAL A 203 3.33 25.05 -2.74
CA VAL A 203 4.18 23.90 -2.41
C VAL A 203 4.35 23.83 -0.89
N LYS A 204 4.34 22.60 -0.36
CA LYS A 204 4.64 22.37 1.04
C LYS A 204 6.06 21.87 1.18
N VAL A 205 6.80 22.46 2.10
CA VAL A 205 8.19 22.09 2.40
C VAL A 205 8.29 21.77 3.89
N ASP A 206 8.80 20.60 4.20
CA ASP A 206 9.11 20.17 5.56
C ASP A 206 10.61 19.98 5.70
N LEU A 207 11.22 20.64 6.71
CA LEU A 207 12.64 20.61 6.99
C LEU A 207 12.86 19.88 8.31
N GLN A 208 13.60 18.78 8.28
CA GLN A 208 13.96 18.02 9.45
C GLN A 208 15.34 18.42 9.98
N ASP A 209 15.56 18.25 11.28
CA ASP A 209 16.81 18.66 11.95
C ASP A 209 18.07 17.94 11.43
N ASP A 210 17.89 16.77 10.81
CA ASP A 210 18.98 15.99 10.20
C ASP A 210 19.37 16.44 8.79
N GLY A 211 18.73 17.49 8.26
CA GLY A 211 18.96 18.02 6.91
C GLY A 211 18.08 17.40 5.84
N THR A 212 17.15 16.52 6.20
CA THR A 212 16.15 15.98 5.26
C THR A 212 15.11 17.05 4.97
N VAL A 213 14.87 17.30 3.69
CA VAL A 213 13.86 18.25 3.18
C VAL A 213 12.86 17.46 2.36
N LEU A 214 11.59 17.55 2.73
CA LEU A 214 10.48 16.94 2.01
C LEU A 214 9.71 18.04 1.26
N ILE A 215 9.56 17.90 -0.05
CA ILE A 215 8.87 18.86 -0.92
C ILE A 215 7.63 18.18 -1.49
N TYR A 216 6.45 18.75 -1.25
CA TYR A 216 5.15 18.16 -1.59
C TYR A 216 4.40 19.05 -2.57
N HIS A 217 4.07 18.53 -3.75
CA HIS A 217 3.16 19.19 -4.71
C HIS A 217 2.62 18.18 -5.73
N GLN A 218 1.52 18.51 -6.43
CA GLN A 218 1.01 17.70 -7.54
C GLN A 218 1.78 17.94 -8.84
N ASP A 219 2.24 19.17 -9.04
CA ASP A 219 3.00 19.59 -10.21
C ASP A 219 4.50 19.37 -9.99
N LYS A 220 5.10 18.58 -10.88
CA LYS A 220 6.52 18.24 -10.85
C LYS A 220 7.42 19.46 -11.11
N ASP A 221 6.99 20.38 -11.96
CA ASP A 221 7.79 21.56 -12.30
C ASP A 221 7.92 22.52 -11.10
N ILE A 222 6.88 22.58 -10.27
CA ILE A 222 6.92 23.35 -9.01
C ILE A 222 7.88 22.68 -8.02
N ILE A 223 7.86 21.36 -7.91
CA ILE A 223 8.79 20.62 -7.05
C ILE A 223 10.23 20.87 -7.48
N GLU A 224 10.55 20.71 -8.75
CA GLU A 224 11.91 20.93 -9.28
C GLU A 224 12.39 22.35 -9.05
N ARG A 225 11.56 23.36 -9.32
CA ARG A 225 11.90 24.77 -9.02
C ARG A 225 12.17 24.99 -7.54
N THR A 226 11.32 24.43 -6.67
CA THR A 226 11.50 24.54 -5.21
C THR A 226 12.82 23.92 -4.78
N LYS A 227 13.12 22.73 -5.30
CA LYS A 227 14.36 21.99 -5.06
C LYS A 227 15.59 22.81 -5.48
N GLU A 228 15.60 23.32 -6.71
CA GLU A 228 16.69 24.17 -7.22
C GLU A 228 16.92 25.44 -6.37
N MET A 229 15.84 26.08 -5.91
CA MET A 229 15.93 27.24 -5.04
C MET A 229 16.52 26.88 -3.68
N ILE A 230 16.08 25.77 -3.06
CA ILE A 230 16.63 25.28 -1.78
C ILE A 230 18.09 24.91 -1.92
N GLU A 231 18.47 24.17 -2.97
CA GLU A 231 19.86 23.79 -3.25
C GLU A 231 20.74 25.01 -3.47
N THR A 232 20.23 26.05 -4.11
CA THR A 232 20.97 27.31 -4.33
C THR A 232 21.29 28.02 -3.03
N VAL A 233 20.33 28.04 -2.09
CA VAL A 233 20.53 28.67 -0.76
C VAL A 233 21.42 27.78 0.12
N ALA A 234 21.27 26.46 0.05
CA ALA A 234 22.04 25.51 0.86
C ALA A 234 23.44 25.22 0.30
N ARG A 235 23.78 25.75 -0.88
CA ARG A 235 25.05 25.47 -1.55
C ARG A 235 26.23 25.94 -0.72
N GLU A 236 27.21 25.06 -0.58
CA GLU A 236 28.51 25.46 -0.02
C GLU A 236 29.37 26.14 -1.07
N VAL A 237 30.11 27.17 -0.66
CA VAL A 237 31.05 27.85 -1.54
C VAL A 237 32.26 26.95 -1.73
N GLU A 238 32.49 26.49 -2.98
CA GLU A 238 33.69 25.71 -3.33
C GLU A 238 34.80 26.67 -3.77
N GLU A 239 35.99 26.54 -3.18
CA GLU A 239 37.16 27.30 -3.61
C GLU A 239 37.49 27.00 -5.10
N GLY A 240 37.58 28.08 -5.92
CA GLY A 240 37.93 27.97 -7.34
C GLY A 240 36.74 27.87 -8.32
N ARG A 241 35.50 27.91 -7.85
CA ARG A 241 34.31 27.94 -8.69
C ARG A 241 33.77 29.40 -8.82
N VAL A 242 33.48 29.80 -10.04
CA VAL A 242 32.83 31.10 -10.33
C VAL A 242 31.31 30.90 -10.24
N TYR A 243 30.62 31.71 -9.45
CA TYR A 243 29.18 31.66 -9.23
C TYR A 243 28.47 32.84 -9.91
#